data_2cf284a365715771fd4684464d7c9159
#
_entry.id   2cf284a365715771fd4684464d7c9159
#
_cell.length_a   1.000
_cell.length_b   1.000
_cell.length_c   1.000
_cell.angle_alpha   90.00
_cell.angle_beta   90.00
_cell.angle_gamma   90.00
#
_symmetry.space_group_name_H-M   'P 1'
#
loop_
_entity.id
_entity.type
_entity.pdbx_description
1 polymer ?
#
loop_
_entity_poly.entity_id
_entity_poly.type
_entity_poly.pdbx_seq_one_letter_code
_entity_poly.pdbx_strand_id
1 'polypeptide(L)'
;MNNKFPTILNVVLIIAVAILYYFHFSSGKKSSSVTMEVDSTITVKPFVLSPKEIKESKIVFVNSDVMNREYDFVKDLAASAMLKQQRLENAYQTKAQKFQEDYTELQRKASEGLLSENQSIAAQKDLGARKEELDKMEVQLQSLVEEIQKSNEEVRKTVIDYVKEYNKAGHYNYILTYSDAPGGILLFANDSLDITKEILEALNAQYKAKKGKK
;
A
#
# COMPACT_ATOMS: atom_id res chain seq x y z
N MET A 1 -12.34 -22.52 40.52
CA MET A 1 -11.71 -22.57 39.17
C MET A 1 -10.54 -21.62 39.17
N ASN A 2 -9.30 -22.16 39.01
CA ASN A 2 -8.06 -21.38 39.16
C ASN A 2 -7.86 -20.40 37.98
N ASN A 3 -8.04 -19.12 38.27
CA ASN A 3 -7.82 -18.02 37.32
C ASN A 3 -6.30 -17.76 37.11
N LYS A 4 -5.55 -18.77 36.64
CA LYS A 4 -4.12 -18.63 36.35
C LYS A 4 -3.82 -18.17 34.94
N PHE A 5 -4.83 -18.10 34.06
CA PHE A 5 -4.69 -17.72 32.64
C PHE A 5 -4.21 -16.27 32.43
N PRO A 6 -4.78 -15.26 33.13
CA PRO A 6 -4.31 -13.88 32.98
C PRO A 6 -2.91 -13.66 33.54
N THR A 7 -2.52 -14.42 34.59
CA THR A 7 -1.18 -14.32 35.19
C THR A 7 -0.12 -14.89 34.23
N ILE A 8 -0.39 -16.01 33.61
CA ILE A 8 0.52 -16.65 32.61
C ILE A 8 0.66 -15.73 31.39
N LEU A 9 -0.42 -15.13 30.90
CA LEU A 9 -0.39 -14.21 29.76
C LEU A 9 0.46 -12.97 30.06
N ASN A 10 0.34 -12.40 31.25
CA ASN A 10 1.14 -11.25 31.67
C ASN A 10 2.63 -11.59 31.82
N VAL A 11 2.96 -12.78 32.34
CA VAL A 11 4.36 -13.23 32.45
C VAL A 11 4.98 -13.43 31.05
N VAL A 12 4.25 -14.01 30.09
CA VAL A 12 4.70 -14.15 28.70
C VAL A 12 4.91 -12.78 28.05
N LEU A 13 4.02 -11.83 28.28
CA LEU A 13 4.14 -10.46 27.76
C LEU A 13 5.39 -9.75 28.32
N ILE A 14 5.65 -9.88 29.61
CA ILE A 14 6.85 -9.30 30.29
C ILE A 14 8.13 -9.91 29.70
N ILE A 15 8.16 -11.21 29.47
CA ILE A 15 9.31 -11.89 28.86
C ILE A 15 9.51 -11.41 27.42
N ALA A 16 8.44 -11.27 26.63
CA ALA A 16 8.53 -10.76 25.25
C ALA A 16 9.06 -9.31 25.21
N VAL A 17 8.61 -8.44 26.11
CA VAL A 17 9.10 -7.07 26.23
C VAL A 17 10.58 -7.05 26.68
N ALA A 18 10.98 -7.90 27.61
CA ALA A 18 12.37 -8.01 28.06
C ALA A 18 13.30 -8.48 26.94
N ILE A 19 12.86 -9.42 26.09
CA ILE A 19 13.60 -9.90 24.92
C ILE A 19 13.74 -8.77 23.89
N LEU A 20 12.67 -8.03 23.59
CA LEU A 20 12.71 -6.87 22.70
C LEU A 20 13.65 -5.78 23.21
N TYR A 21 13.62 -5.50 24.50
CA TYR A 21 14.51 -4.54 25.15
C TYR A 21 15.98 -4.99 25.10
N TYR A 22 16.22 -6.29 25.32
CA TYR A 22 17.56 -6.89 25.21
C TYR A 22 18.10 -6.77 23.78
N PHE A 23 17.32 -7.06 22.76
CA PHE A 23 17.72 -6.90 21.35
C PHE A 23 17.93 -5.43 20.99
N HIS A 24 17.08 -4.53 21.45
CA HIS A 24 17.23 -3.10 21.21
C HIS A 24 18.47 -2.52 21.90
N PHE A 25 18.78 -2.96 23.10
CA PHE A 25 19.95 -2.47 23.87
C PHE A 25 21.25 -3.20 23.49
N SER A 26 21.16 -4.47 23.08
CA SER A 26 22.33 -5.25 22.62
C SER A 26 22.78 -4.90 21.22
N SER A 27 21.92 -4.31 20.38
CA SER A 27 22.28 -3.79 19.04
C SER A 27 23.06 -2.47 19.09
N GLY A 28 23.22 -1.89 20.27
CA GLY A 28 23.86 -0.59 20.48
C GLY A 28 25.30 -0.70 20.96
N LYS A 29 26.19 -1.48 20.32
CA LYS A 29 27.65 -1.31 20.48
C LYS A 29 28.43 -2.11 19.47
N LYS A 30 28.55 -1.57 18.26
CA LYS A 30 29.80 -1.54 17.48
C LYS A 30 29.68 -0.39 16.48
N SER A 31 29.60 0.84 17.00
CA SER A 31 30.15 1.97 16.29
C SER A 31 31.66 1.83 16.43
N SER A 32 32.31 1.18 15.49
CA SER A 32 33.69 1.46 15.20
C SER A 32 33.71 2.91 14.74
N SER A 33 34.05 3.81 15.64
CA SER A 33 34.52 5.12 15.30
C SER A 33 35.81 4.91 14.49
N VAL A 34 35.64 4.77 13.18
CA VAL A 34 36.71 5.10 12.25
C VAL A 34 36.84 6.62 12.39
N THR A 35 37.74 7.06 13.22
CA THR A 35 38.29 8.40 13.18
C THR A 35 38.98 8.47 11.83
N MET A 36 38.25 8.88 10.79
CA MET A 36 38.89 9.43 9.61
C MET A 36 39.50 10.73 10.09
N GLU A 37 40.83 10.73 10.27
CA GLU A 37 41.60 11.97 10.16
C GLU A 37 41.20 12.55 8.81
N VAL A 38 40.35 13.56 8.84
CA VAL A 38 40.04 14.38 7.68
C VAL A 38 41.32 15.16 7.43
N ASP A 39 42.17 14.61 6.58
CA ASP A 39 43.26 15.38 5.98
C ASP A 39 42.58 16.53 5.22
N SER A 40 42.73 17.73 5.78
CA SER A 40 42.08 18.98 5.37
C SER A 40 42.53 19.49 4.01
N THR A 41 43.08 18.63 3.17
CA THR A 41 43.63 18.98 1.84
C THR A 41 42.90 18.34 0.66
N ILE A 42 41.73 17.66 0.89
CA ILE A 42 40.91 17.23 -0.24
C ILE A 42 40.13 18.45 -0.73
N THR A 43 40.78 19.25 -1.60
CA THR A 43 40.09 20.25 -2.41
C THR A 43 39.21 19.47 -3.41
N VAL A 44 37.98 19.13 -3.03
CA VAL A 44 36.98 18.60 -3.95
C VAL A 44 36.71 19.73 -4.94
N LYS A 45 37.37 19.70 -6.09
CA LYS A 45 36.96 20.55 -7.20
C LYS A 45 35.55 20.17 -7.54
N PRO A 46 34.54 21.06 -7.47
CA PRO A 46 33.21 20.74 -7.91
C PRO A 46 33.30 20.29 -9.37
N PHE A 47 32.84 19.08 -9.63
CA PHE A 47 32.72 18.56 -11.01
C PHE A 47 31.59 19.37 -11.66
N VAL A 48 31.95 20.45 -12.33
CA VAL A 48 31.00 21.30 -13.07
C VAL A 48 30.98 20.77 -14.51
N LEU A 49 29.88 20.12 -14.87
CA LEU A 49 29.60 19.79 -16.26
C LEU A 49 29.55 21.10 -17.07
N SER A 50 30.20 21.12 -18.22
CA SER A 50 30.07 22.24 -19.12
C SER A 50 28.61 22.35 -19.63
N PRO A 51 28.11 23.56 -19.94
CA PRO A 51 26.78 23.75 -20.50
C PRO A 51 26.51 22.91 -21.77
N LYS A 52 27.56 22.55 -22.49
CA LYS A 52 27.50 21.68 -23.68
C LYS A 52 27.25 20.22 -23.28
N GLU A 53 27.97 19.70 -22.28
CA GLU A 53 27.78 18.33 -21.77
C GLU A 53 26.41 18.15 -21.12
N ILE A 54 25.87 19.18 -20.44
CA ILE A 54 24.51 19.16 -19.91
C ILE A 54 23.48 19.09 -21.04
N LYS A 55 23.68 19.82 -22.13
CA LYS A 55 22.81 19.75 -23.33
C LYS A 55 22.91 18.41 -24.07
N GLU A 56 24.04 17.73 -23.98
CA GLU A 56 24.27 16.42 -24.62
C GLU A 56 23.74 15.25 -23.76
N SER A 57 23.69 15.39 -22.44
CA SER A 57 23.05 14.43 -21.57
C SER A 57 21.53 14.61 -21.59
N LYS A 58 20.86 13.92 -22.50
CA LYS A 58 19.41 13.95 -22.69
C LYS A 58 18.72 13.21 -21.53
N ILE A 59 18.70 13.84 -20.37
CA ILE A 59 18.03 13.34 -19.16
C ILE A 59 16.82 14.22 -18.91
N VAL A 60 15.67 13.61 -18.67
CA VAL A 60 14.42 14.29 -18.30
C VAL A 60 13.76 13.51 -17.17
N PHE A 61 12.72 14.08 -16.58
CA PHE A 61 11.99 13.38 -15.54
C PHE A 61 10.48 13.53 -15.69
N VAL A 62 9.77 12.60 -15.02
CA VAL A 62 8.31 12.61 -14.86
C VAL A 62 8.03 12.64 -13.36
N ASN A 63 7.22 13.60 -12.92
CA ASN A 63 6.80 13.72 -11.54
C ASN A 63 5.68 12.72 -11.22
N SER A 64 6.02 11.70 -10.43
CA SER A 64 5.07 10.64 -10.05
C SER A 64 3.94 11.14 -9.16
N ASP A 65 4.15 12.19 -8.37
CA ASP A 65 3.12 12.73 -7.49
C ASP A 65 2.04 13.43 -8.32
N VAL A 66 2.45 14.16 -9.36
CA VAL A 66 1.54 14.76 -10.33
C VAL A 66 0.80 13.68 -11.12
N MET A 67 1.51 12.64 -11.57
CA MET A 67 0.91 11.50 -12.26
C MET A 67 -0.15 10.81 -11.41
N ASN A 68 0.16 10.53 -10.15
CA ASN A 68 -0.78 9.89 -9.22
C ASN A 68 -2.02 10.75 -8.95
N ARG A 69 -1.85 12.08 -8.90
CA ARG A 69 -2.93 13.01 -8.64
C ARG A 69 -3.79 13.31 -9.88
N GLU A 70 -3.21 13.34 -11.07
CA GLU A 70 -3.84 13.93 -12.25
C GLU A 70 -4.10 12.94 -13.41
N TYR A 71 -3.53 11.73 -13.35
CA TYR A 71 -3.81 10.70 -14.35
C TYR A 71 -5.22 10.11 -14.13
N ASP A 72 -6.12 10.30 -15.10
CA ASP A 72 -7.53 9.92 -14.99
C ASP A 72 -7.72 8.42 -14.73
N PHE A 73 -6.87 7.56 -15.28
CA PHE A 73 -6.91 6.12 -15.01
C PHE A 73 -6.63 5.82 -13.53
N VAL A 74 -5.64 6.47 -12.93
CA VAL A 74 -5.31 6.32 -11.50
C VAL A 74 -6.44 6.81 -10.62
N LYS A 75 -7.05 7.96 -10.95
CA LYS A 75 -8.21 8.50 -10.23
C LYS A 75 -9.40 7.55 -10.26
N ASP A 76 -9.77 7.05 -11.44
CA ASP A 76 -10.88 6.13 -11.60
C ASP A 76 -10.64 4.82 -10.86
N LEU A 77 -9.41 4.31 -10.89
CA LEU A 77 -9.00 3.13 -10.17
C LEU A 77 -9.11 3.33 -8.65
N ALA A 78 -8.55 4.42 -8.12
CA ALA A 78 -8.60 4.74 -6.70
C ALA A 78 -10.05 4.92 -6.21
N ALA A 79 -10.88 5.64 -6.96
CA ALA A 79 -12.29 5.83 -6.64
C ALA A 79 -13.07 4.50 -6.64
N SER A 80 -12.84 3.65 -7.63
CA SER A 80 -13.48 2.32 -7.72
C SER A 80 -13.06 1.41 -6.56
N ALA A 81 -11.75 1.36 -6.26
CA ALA A 81 -11.22 0.57 -5.16
C ALA A 81 -11.79 1.01 -3.80
N MET A 82 -11.82 2.34 -3.55
CA MET A 82 -12.37 2.91 -2.32
C MET A 82 -13.86 2.57 -2.15
N LEU A 83 -14.66 2.71 -3.20
CA LEU A 83 -16.09 2.37 -3.14
C LEU A 83 -16.31 0.87 -2.90
N LYS A 84 -15.51 0.01 -3.53
CA LYS A 84 -15.60 -1.44 -3.36
C LYS A 84 -15.21 -1.84 -1.94
N GLN A 85 -14.11 -1.28 -1.42
CA GLN A 85 -13.66 -1.49 -0.04
C GLN A 85 -14.73 -1.06 0.96
N GLN A 86 -15.23 0.15 0.84
CA GLN A 86 -16.26 0.68 1.75
C GLN A 86 -17.53 -0.18 1.77
N ARG A 87 -17.98 -0.65 0.60
CA ARG A 87 -19.14 -1.54 0.51
C ARG A 87 -18.90 -2.87 1.22
N LEU A 88 -17.74 -3.48 1.00
CA LEU A 88 -17.37 -4.75 1.63
C LEU A 88 -17.21 -4.60 3.14
N GLU A 89 -16.54 -3.56 3.61
CA GLU A 89 -16.35 -3.29 5.04
C GLU A 89 -17.68 -3.04 5.75
N ASN A 90 -18.54 -2.19 5.20
CA ASN A 90 -19.86 -1.92 5.77
C ASN A 90 -20.74 -3.18 5.83
N ALA A 91 -20.73 -3.98 4.77
CA ALA A 91 -21.45 -5.24 4.72
C ALA A 91 -20.92 -6.24 5.75
N TYR A 92 -19.60 -6.35 5.86
CA TYR A 92 -18.95 -7.21 6.86
C TYR A 92 -19.31 -6.78 8.29
N GLN A 93 -19.17 -5.50 8.61
CA GLN A 93 -19.48 -4.97 9.94
C GLN A 93 -20.95 -5.25 10.32
N THR A 94 -21.89 -4.98 9.40
CA THR A 94 -23.32 -5.23 9.65
C THR A 94 -23.60 -6.70 9.92
N LYS A 95 -23.01 -7.60 9.14
CA LYS A 95 -23.20 -9.06 9.31
C LYS A 95 -22.50 -9.59 10.56
N ALA A 96 -21.31 -9.07 10.88
CA ALA A 96 -20.55 -9.46 12.06
C ALA A 96 -21.28 -9.05 13.34
N GLN A 97 -21.84 -7.82 13.37
CA GLN A 97 -22.66 -7.36 14.50
C GLN A 97 -23.88 -8.27 14.69
N LYS A 98 -24.61 -8.54 13.59
CA LYS A 98 -25.79 -9.39 13.68
C LYS A 98 -25.44 -10.83 14.10
N PHE A 99 -24.36 -11.38 13.61
CA PHE A 99 -23.85 -12.69 14.04
C PHE A 99 -23.58 -12.71 15.55
N GLN A 100 -22.94 -11.67 16.08
CA GLN A 100 -22.66 -11.56 17.50
C GLN A 100 -23.92 -11.44 18.36
N GLU A 101 -24.91 -10.68 17.90
CA GLU A 101 -26.22 -10.53 18.55
C GLU A 101 -26.95 -11.89 18.59
N ASP A 102 -27.06 -12.56 17.44
CA ASP A 102 -27.75 -13.84 17.31
C ASP A 102 -27.03 -14.96 18.10
N TYR A 103 -25.70 -14.94 18.13
CA TYR A 103 -24.89 -15.86 18.94
C TYR A 103 -25.13 -15.68 20.44
N THR A 104 -25.14 -14.44 20.90
CA THR A 104 -25.40 -14.11 22.31
C THR A 104 -26.80 -14.49 22.72
N GLU A 105 -27.80 -14.25 21.87
CA GLU A 105 -29.20 -14.60 22.11
C GLU A 105 -29.38 -16.13 22.14
N LEU A 106 -28.71 -16.85 21.25
CA LEU A 106 -28.73 -18.33 21.26
C LEU A 106 -28.14 -18.88 22.57
N GLN A 107 -27.01 -18.34 23.02
CA GLN A 107 -26.41 -18.75 24.29
C GLN A 107 -27.35 -18.48 25.49
N ARG A 108 -28.00 -17.33 25.53
CA ARG A 108 -28.97 -16.98 26.56
C ARG A 108 -30.12 -17.97 26.59
N LYS A 109 -30.77 -18.21 25.43
CA LYS A 109 -31.90 -19.12 25.33
C LYS A 109 -31.52 -20.55 25.70
N ALA A 110 -30.31 -21.00 25.33
CA ALA A 110 -29.82 -22.33 25.68
C ALA A 110 -29.60 -22.43 27.20
N SER A 111 -29.03 -21.43 27.86
CA SER A 111 -28.78 -21.41 29.30
C SER A 111 -30.06 -21.39 30.13
N GLU A 112 -31.11 -20.75 29.61
CA GLU A 112 -32.43 -20.66 30.22
C GLU A 112 -33.34 -21.87 29.92
N GLY A 113 -32.84 -22.84 29.12
CA GLY A 113 -33.63 -24.05 28.75
C GLY A 113 -34.81 -23.76 27.82
N LEU A 114 -34.81 -22.63 27.12
CA LEU A 114 -35.89 -22.15 26.25
C LEU A 114 -35.87 -22.76 24.84
N LEU A 115 -34.90 -23.62 24.53
CA LEU A 115 -34.74 -24.21 23.21
C LEU A 115 -35.01 -25.73 23.28
N SER A 116 -35.84 -26.22 22.36
CA SER A 116 -35.87 -27.66 22.07
C SER A 116 -34.59 -28.08 21.35
N GLU A 117 -34.30 -29.40 21.37
CA GLU A 117 -33.14 -29.98 20.68
C GLU A 117 -33.11 -29.60 19.20
N ASN A 118 -34.24 -29.74 18.50
CA ASN A 118 -34.35 -29.38 17.07
C ASN A 118 -34.11 -27.89 16.81
N GLN A 119 -34.59 -27.03 17.70
CA GLN A 119 -34.34 -25.57 17.58
C GLN A 119 -32.88 -25.24 17.82
N SER A 120 -32.23 -25.88 18.77
CA SER A 120 -30.80 -25.71 19.04
C SER A 120 -29.95 -26.13 17.82
N ILE A 121 -30.23 -27.29 17.23
CA ILE A 121 -29.52 -27.79 16.03
C ILE A 121 -29.72 -26.83 14.86
N ALA A 122 -30.98 -26.38 14.63
CA ALA A 122 -31.27 -25.44 13.52
C ALA A 122 -30.55 -24.11 13.69
N ALA A 123 -30.53 -23.53 14.90
CA ALA A 123 -29.85 -22.27 15.20
C ALA A 123 -28.33 -22.37 15.08
N GLN A 124 -27.74 -23.50 15.53
CA GLN A 124 -26.30 -23.74 15.35
C GLN A 124 -25.92 -23.85 13.87
N LYS A 125 -26.76 -24.51 13.07
CA LYS A 125 -26.54 -24.63 11.62
C LYS A 125 -26.62 -23.26 10.93
N ASP A 126 -27.60 -22.44 11.31
CA ASP A 126 -27.73 -21.07 10.76
C ASP A 126 -26.51 -20.19 11.13
N LEU A 127 -26.07 -20.21 12.39
CA LEU A 127 -24.87 -19.51 12.82
C LEU A 127 -23.62 -20.01 12.10
N GLY A 128 -23.50 -21.31 11.87
CA GLY A 128 -22.42 -21.89 11.09
C GLY A 128 -22.37 -21.33 9.65
N ALA A 129 -23.54 -21.26 8.98
CA ALA A 129 -23.64 -20.69 7.65
C ALA A 129 -23.27 -19.19 7.61
N ARG A 130 -23.68 -18.42 8.61
CA ARG A 130 -23.34 -16.99 8.73
C ARG A 130 -21.86 -16.78 9.01
N LYS A 131 -21.24 -17.65 9.82
CA LYS A 131 -19.79 -17.61 10.02
C LYS A 131 -19.06 -17.87 8.72
N GLU A 132 -19.46 -18.86 7.95
CA GLU A 132 -18.86 -19.14 6.64
C GLU A 132 -19.00 -17.95 5.68
N GLU A 133 -20.13 -17.24 5.73
CA GLU A 133 -20.33 -16.03 4.94
C GLU A 133 -19.35 -14.90 5.34
N LEU A 134 -19.13 -14.70 6.65
CA LEU A 134 -18.14 -13.75 7.14
C LEU A 134 -16.72 -14.12 6.71
N ASP A 135 -16.35 -15.41 6.83
CA ASP A 135 -15.04 -15.90 6.40
C ASP A 135 -14.84 -15.66 4.88
N LYS A 136 -15.87 -15.85 4.06
CA LYS A 136 -15.83 -15.51 2.62
C LYS A 136 -15.64 -14.01 2.36
N MET A 137 -16.25 -13.16 3.17
CA MET A 137 -16.09 -11.71 3.02
C MET A 137 -14.68 -11.26 3.41
N GLU A 138 -14.05 -11.87 4.40
CA GLU A 138 -12.63 -11.61 4.73
C GLU A 138 -11.71 -11.96 3.54
N VAL A 139 -11.95 -13.12 2.91
CA VAL A 139 -11.22 -13.50 1.69
C VAL A 139 -11.44 -12.49 0.56
N GLN A 140 -12.67 -11.95 0.40
CA GLN A 140 -12.96 -10.93 -0.60
C GLN A 140 -12.20 -9.61 -0.32
N LEU A 141 -12.07 -9.20 0.95
CA LEU A 141 -11.27 -8.04 1.33
C LEU A 141 -9.79 -8.24 1.01
N GLN A 142 -9.24 -9.42 1.26
CA GLN A 142 -7.87 -9.76 0.89
C GLN A 142 -7.67 -9.75 -0.64
N SER A 143 -8.62 -10.36 -1.37
CA SER A 143 -8.58 -10.38 -2.84
C SER A 143 -8.65 -8.97 -3.45
N LEU A 144 -9.33 -8.02 -2.79
CA LEU A 144 -9.36 -6.63 -3.23
C LEU A 144 -7.97 -5.98 -3.17
N VAL A 145 -7.16 -6.30 -2.18
CA VAL A 145 -5.77 -5.80 -2.09
C VAL A 145 -4.94 -6.31 -3.28
N GLU A 146 -5.08 -7.59 -3.62
CA GLU A 146 -4.39 -8.16 -4.79
C GLU A 146 -4.88 -7.53 -6.11
N GLU A 147 -6.20 -7.26 -6.22
CA GLU A 147 -6.78 -6.58 -7.39
C GLU A 147 -6.20 -5.18 -7.56
N ILE A 148 -6.06 -4.42 -6.46
CA ILE A 148 -5.45 -3.09 -6.46
C ILE A 148 -3.98 -3.17 -6.89
N GLN A 149 -3.22 -4.13 -6.37
CA GLN A 149 -1.81 -4.32 -6.76
C GLN A 149 -1.67 -4.62 -8.26
N LYS A 150 -2.46 -5.53 -8.79
CA LYS A 150 -2.47 -5.84 -10.25
C LYS A 150 -2.82 -4.62 -11.09
N SER A 151 -3.79 -3.84 -10.63
CA SER A 151 -4.19 -2.62 -11.33
C SER A 151 -3.09 -1.55 -11.30
N ASN A 152 -2.36 -1.41 -10.20
CA ASN A 152 -1.19 -0.52 -10.11
C ASN A 152 -0.06 -0.97 -11.05
N GLU A 153 0.14 -2.28 -11.20
CA GLU A 153 1.09 -2.83 -12.18
C GLU A 153 0.67 -2.52 -13.62
N GLU A 154 -0.63 -2.60 -13.93
CA GLU A 154 -1.18 -2.22 -15.23
C GLU A 154 -0.96 -0.73 -15.53
N VAL A 155 -1.24 0.15 -14.55
CA VAL A 155 -0.94 1.59 -14.66
C VAL A 155 0.54 1.80 -14.96
N ARG A 156 1.41 1.21 -14.16
CA ARG A 156 2.86 1.33 -14.33
C ARG A 156 3.30 0.85 -15.71
N LYS A 157 2.82 -0.30 -16.15
CA LYS A 157 3.11 -0.82 -17.50
C LYS A 157 2.64 0.13 -18.59
N THR A 158 1.42 0.66 -18.47
CA THR A 158 0.86 1.62 -19.44
C THR A 158 1.73 2.87 -19.55
N VAL A 159 2.17 3.42 -18.41
CA VAL A 159 3.08 4.58 -18.38
C VAL A 159 4.42 4.25 -19.03
N ILE A 160 5.03 3.13 -18.67
CA ILE A 160 6.33 2.71 -19.23
C ILE A 160 6.24 2.48 -20.74
N ASP A 161 5.20 1.82 -21.20
CA ASP A 161 5.02 1.54 -22.64
C ASP A 161 4.80 2.84 -23.43
N TYR A 162 4.04 3.79 -22.87
CA TYR A 162 3.88 5.10 -23.46
C TYR A 162 5.20 5.90 -23.47
N VAL A 163 5.92 5.94 -22.37
CA VAL A 163 7.22 6.63 -22.27
C VAL A 163 8.23 6.07 -23.27
N LYS A 164 8.27 4.76 -23.48
CA LYS A 164 9.11 4.14 -24.53
C LYS A 164 8.73 4.61 -25.94
N GLU A 165 7.45 4.72 -26.23
CA GLU A 165 7.00 5.22 -27.52
C GLU A 165 7.33 6.71 -27.71
N TYR A 166 7.06 7.52 -26.68
CA TYR A 166 7.41 8.94 -26.66
C TYR A 166 8.91 9.17 -26.89
N ASN A 167 9.74 8.32 -26.26
CA ASN A 167 11.19 8.44 -26.35
C ASN A 167 11.76 8.14 -27.76
N LYS A 168 11.01 7.48 -28.64
CA LYS A 168 11.48 7.26 -30.02
C LYS A 168 11.72 8.59 -30.77
N ALA A 169 10.92 9.63 -30.45
CA ALA A 169 11.10 10.97 -31.00
C ALA A 169 12.04 11.85 -30.17
N GLY A 170 12.02 11.70 -28.84
CA GLY A 170 12.79 12.54 -27.89
C GLY A 170 14.27 12.17 -27.83
N HIS A 171 14.61 10.90 -28.06
CA HIS A 171 15.98 10.37 -27.95
C HIS A 171 16.67 10.66 -26.62
N TYR A 172 15.90 10.58 -25.50
CA TYR A 172 16.44 10.75 -24.15
C TYR A 172 17.25 9.51 -23.75
N ASN A 173 18.38 9.74 -23.06
CA ASN A 173 19.18 8.66 -22.49
C ASN A 173 18.54 8.10 -21.23
N TYR A 174 17.93 8.98 -20.41
CA TYR A 174 17.23 8.61 -19.19
C TYR A 174 15.95 9.44 -19.05
N ILE A 175 14.88 8.74 -18.68
CA ILE A 175 13.63 9.35 -18.21
C ILE A 175 13.48 8.87 -16.78
N LEU A 176 13.71 9.75 -15.81
CA LEU A 176 13.74 9.46 -14.40
C LEU A 176 12.36 9.71 -13.77
N THR A 177 12.11 9.13 -12.61
CA THR A 177 10.94 9.45 -11.80
C THR A 177 11.36 10.42 -10.69
N TYR A 178 10.65 11.53 -10.57
CA TYR A 178 10.78 12.50 -9.48
C TYR A 178 9.57 12.38 -8.54
N SER A 179 9.80 12.55 -7.24
CA SER A 179 8.76 12.62 -6.22
C SER A 179 9.23 13.51 -5.08
N ASP A 180 8.35 14.35 -4.57
CA ASP A 180 8.57 15.16 -3.37
C ASP A 180 8.32 14.36 -2.08
N ALA A 181 7.76 13.15 -2.19
CA ALA A 181 7.48 12.30 -1.06
C ALA A 181 8.77 11.80 -0.38
N PRO A 182 8.76 11.55 0.95
CA PRO A 182 9.89 10.97 1.66
C PRO A 182 10.34 9.65 1.01
N GLY A 183 11.62 9.55 0.68
CA GLY A 183 12.19 8.39 -0.01
C GLY A 183 12.29 8.55 -1.53
N GLY A 184 11.99 9.72 -2.08
CA GLY A 184 12.28 10.06 -3.48
C GLY A 184 13.76 9.86 -3.81
N ILE A 185 14.04 9.26 -4.99
CA ILE A 185 15.41 8.95 -5.41
C ILE A 185 16.17 10.21 -5.83
N LEU A 186 15.46 11.19 -6.40
CA LEU A 186 16.03 12.47 -6.82
C LEU A 186 15.75 13.52 -5.76
N LEU A 187 16.80 14.15 -5.25
CA LEU A 187 16.70 15.24 -4.28
C LEU A 187 16.34 16.59 -4.93
N PHE A 188 16.71 16.76 -6.18
CA PHE A 188 16.47 17.97 -6.96
C PHE A 188 16.45 17.65 -8.46
N ALA A 189 15.53 18.29 -9.17
CA ALA A 189 15.50 18.30 -10.62
C ALA A 189 15.14 19.72 -11.11
N ASN A 190 15.71 20.10 -12.23
CA ASN A 190 15.41 21.42 -12.84
C ASN A 190 14.10 21.30 -13.62
N ASP A 191 13.15 22.22 -13.38
CA ASP A 191 11.82 22.23 -14.03
C ASP A 191 11.87 22.22 -15.56
N SER A 192 12.98 22.75 -16.15
CA SER A 192 13.17 22.69 -17.61
C SER A 192 13.37 21.29 -18.18
N LEU A 193 13.57 20.29 -17.31
CA LEU A 193 13.72 18.88 -17.65
C LEU A 193 12.44 18.07 -17.35
N ASP A 194 11.39 18.73 -16.88
CA ASP A 194 10.10 18.11 -16.56
C ASP A 194 9.29 17.91 -17.85
N ILE A 195 8.98 16.62 -18.14
CA ILE A 195 8.10 16.24 -19.27
C ILE A 195 6.76 15.67 -18.77
N THR A 196 6.45 15.87 -17.49
CA THR A 196 5.25 15.28 -16.85
C THR A 196 3.97 15.67 -17.58
N LYS A 197 3.85 16.95 -17.93
CA LYS A 197 2.64 17.50 -18.55
C LYS A 197 2.35 16.83 -19.91
N GLU A 198 3.36 16.74 -20.75
CA GLU A 198 3.25 16.12 -22.08
C GLU A 198 2.85 14.64 -21.99
N ILE A 199 3.49 13.91 -21.08
CA ILE A 199 3.19 12.49 -20.83
C ILE A 199 1.75 12.34 -20.29
N LEU A 200 1.37 13.18 -19.33
CA LEU A 200 0.07 13.12 -18.67
C LEU A 200 -1.07 13.44 -19.62
N GLU A 201 -0.95 14.50 -20.41
CA GLU A 201 -1.96 14.90 -21.38
C GLU A 201 -2.23 13.78 -22.41
N ALA A 202 -1.19 13.17 -22.91
CA ALA A 202 -1.31 12.09 -23.86
C ALA A 202 -1.89 10.79 -23.24
N LEU A 203 -1.46 10.42 -22.05
CA LEU A 203 -2.01 9.27 -21.32
C LEU A 203 -3.50 9.46 -21.02
N ASN A 204 -3.90 10.67 -20.58
CA ASN A 204 -5.29 11.01 -20.35
C ASN A 204 -6.12 10.94 -21.62
N ALA A 205 -5.59 11.44 -22.75
CA ALA A 205 -6.27 11.34 -24.06
C ALA A 205 -6.45 9.88 -24.49
N GLN A 206 -5.42 9.04 -24.33
CA GLN A 206 -5.50 7.61 -24.62
C GLN A 206 -6.51 6.88 -23.73
N TYR A 207 -6.52 7.20 -22.44
CA TYR A 207 -7.45 6.60 -21.49
C TYR A 207 -8.91 6.96 -21.83
N LYS A 208 -9.20 8.25 -22.10
CA LYS A 208 -10.53 8.71 -22.52
C LYS A 208 -11.00 8.02 -23.81
N ALA A 209 -10.11 7.89 -24.79
CA ALA A 209 -10.43 7.20 -26.04
C ALA A 209 -10.74 5.71 -25.84
N LYS A 210 -10.09 5.04 -24.90
CA LYS A 210 -10.38 3.64 -24.53
C LYS A 210 -11.70 3.52 -23.77
N LYS A 211 -11.96 4.45 -22.82
CA LYS A 211 -13.17 4.45 -21.99
C LYS A 211 -14.45 4.71 -22.82
N GLY A 212 -14.37 5.56 -23.82
CA GLY A 212 -15.50 5.86 -24.71
C GLY A 212 -15.85 4.76 -25.72
N LYS A 213 -15.03 3.70 -25.82
CA LYS A 213 -15.29 2.54 -26.71
C LYS A 213 -15.89 1.34 -25.97
N LYS A 214 -16.03 1.40 -24.64
CA LYS A 214 -16.71 0.40 -23.79
C LYS A 214 -18.13 0.86 -23.50
#